data_35d939595d820834ed300e0f822ee7fe
#
_entry.id   35d939595d820834ed300e0f822ee7fe
#
_cell.length_a   1.000
_cell.length_b   1.000
_cell.length_c   1.000
_cell.angle_alpha   90.00
_cell.angle_beta   90.00
_cell.angle_gamma   90.00
#
_symmetry.space_group_name_H-M   'P 1'
#
loop_
_entity.id
_entity.type
_entity.pdbx_description
1 polymer ?
#
loop_
_entity_poly.entity_id
_entity_poly.type
_entity_poly.pdbx_seq_one_letter_code
_entity_poly.pdbx_strand_id
1 'polypeptide(L)'
;MTWKPWQFLTVAIAGWMNRPQQYQDNLRTLHACAQAQGKDRRNSPPGQGPALLQGLVVCGVCGRRMTVRYHKRHRKLLVDYTCQHESHEHGQDVCQIIPGSGIDRAIGELLLEMVQPVTLELAFAVQAELQARLEEVDQLRRQQVERARYEADVARSRFMQADPSNRLVADALEADWNDKLRALTEAQEQYEQQKQKDRVVLDDQTRQKVLALAQDLPRLWHDPSTSDQDRKRMVRLLVEDATLIRADQITVQIRFKGGATRTLTLPVPLSAWKERTTSPDVIRQIDQLLDTDTDAGIAAELNRRGCRSGMKLKFTKDGRQSPSKLRTGLLQSRFS
;
A
#
# COMPACT_ATOMS: atom_id res chain seq x y z
N MET A 1 -8.51 -48.33 28.35
CA MET A 1 -9.53 -47.58 27.62
C MET A 1 -8.86 -46.91 26.41
N THR A 2 -9.00 -47.52 25.25
CA THR A 2 -8.37 -47.04 24.01
C THR A 2 -9.33 -46.02 23.32
N TRP A 3 -8.97 -44.76 23.38
CA TRP A 3 -9.70 -43.72 22.67
C TRP A 3 -9.47 -43.88 21.17
N LYS A 4 -10.57 -43.88 20.38
CA LYS A 4 -10.46 -43.99 18.91
C LYS A 4 -10.11 -42.61 18.30
N PRO A 5 -9.23 -42.54 17.28
CA PRO A 5 -8.72 -41.24 16.73
C PRO A 5 -9.80 -40.25 16.25
N TRP A 6 -10.97 -40.75 15.84
CA TRP A 6 -12.07 -39.90 15.37
C TRP A 6 -12.81 -39.15 16.50
N GLN A 7 -12.67 -39.56 17.77
CA GLN A 7 -13.25 -38.84 18.90
C GLN A 7 -12.53 -37.53 19.21
N PHE A 8 -11.24 -37.42 18.92
CA PHE A 8 -10.49 -36.16 18.98
C PHE A 8 -10.91 -35.18 17.90
N LEU A 9 -11.22 -35.70 16.71
CA LEU A 9 -11.69 -34.84 15.59
C LEU A 9 -13.07 -34.23 15.91
N THR A 10 -13.99 -34.99 16.52
CA THR A 10 -15.32 -34.49 16.87
C THR A 10 -15.27 -33.44 17.97
N VAL A 11 -14.40 -33.54 18.96
CA VAL A 11 -14.23 -32.52 20.01
C VAL A 11 -13.56 -31.26 19.49
N ALA A 12 -12.56 -31.41 18.59
CA ALA A 12 -11.94 -30.26 17.92
C ALA A 12 -12.92 -29.53 17.01
N ILE A 13 -13.75 -30.25 16.24
CA ILE A 13 -14.76 -29.69 15.36
C ILE A 13 -15.90 -29.03 16.17
N ALA A 14 -16.34 -29.60 17.30
CA ALA A 14 -17.35 -29.00 18.17
C ALA A 14 -16.87 -27.71 18.85
N GLY A 15 -15.57 -27.62 19.21
CA GLY A 15 -14.96 -26.37 19.69
C GLY A 15 -14.87 -25.27 18.63
N TRP A 16 -14.81 -25.63 17.37
CA TRP A 16 -14.82 -24.70 16.22
C TRP A 16 -16.24 -24.25 15.85
N MET A 17 -17.23 -25.13 15.99
CA MET A 17 -18.63 -24.82 15.69
C MET A 17 -19.29 -23.82 16.67
N ASN A 18 -18.69 -23.57 17.83
CA ASN A 18 -19.23 -22.64 18.81
C ASN A 18 -18.92 -21.15 18.56
N ARG A 19 -18.37 -20.79 17.39
CA ARG A 19 -18.19 -19.39 16.97
C ARG A 19 -18.78 -19.14 15.58
N PRO A 20 -20.11 -19.01 15.47
CA PRO A 20 -20.79 -18.84 14.18
C PRO A 20 -20.30 -17.59 13.42
N GLN A 21 -19.93 -16.54 14.12
CA GLN A 21 -19.36 -15.34 13.53
C GLN A 21 -18.00 -15.59 12.87
N GLN A 22 -17.09 -16.28 13.57
CA GLN A 22 -15.76 -16.59 13.05
C GLN A 22 -15.83 -17.55 11.83
N TYR A 23 -16.78 -18.46 11.84
CA TYR A 23 -17.05 -19.34 10.69
C TYR A 23 -17.58 -18.54 9.49
N GLN A 24 -18.53 -17.62 9.69
CA GLN A 24 -19.05 -16.75 8.63
C GLN A 24 -17.96 -15.83 8.07
N ASP A 25 -17.10 -15.28 8.92
CA ASP A 25 -15.99 -14.43 8.49
C ASP A 25 -14.94 -15.23 7.71
N ASN A 26 -14.67 -16.47 8.12
CA ASN A 26 -13.82 -17.38 7.36
C ASN A 26 -14.44 -17.76 6.01
N LEU A 27 -15.76 -18.03 5.96
CA LEU A 27 -16.48 -18.29 4.70
C LEU A 27 -16.44 -17.07 3.79
N ARG A 28 -16.69 -15.85 4.30
CA ARG A 28 -16.58 -14.61 3.51
C ARG A 28 -15.17 -14.44 2.96
N THR A 29 -14.15 -14.70 3.78
CA THR A 29 -12.76 -14.63 3.36
C THR A 29 -12.43 -15.68 2.30
N LEU A 30 -12.91 -16.92 2.46
CA LEU A 30 -12.75 -17.99 1.47
C LEU A 30 -13.48 -17.66 0.16
N HIS A 31 -14.71 -17.17 0.22
CA HIS A 31 -15.46 -16.74 -0.97
C HIS A 31 -14.77 -15.56 -1.67
N ALA A 32 -14.30 -14.56 -0.93
CA ALA A 32 -13.54 -13.45 -1.49
C ALA A 32 -12.22 -13.91 -2.13
N CYS A 33 -11.55 -14.92 -1.56
CA CYS A 33 -10.36 -15.54 -2.15
C CYS A 33 -10.68 -16.42 -3.37
N ALA A 34 -11.80 -17.17 -3.34
CA ALA A 34 -12.19 -18.08 -4.42
C ALA A 34 -12.71 -17.36 -5.67
N GLN A 35 -13.41 -16.23 -5.50
CA GLN A 35 -13.87 -15.39 -6.61
C GLN A 35 -12.76 -14.54 -7.24
N ALA A 36 -11.61 -14.48 -6.62
CA ALA A 36 -10.47 -13.67 -7.06
C ALA A 36 -9.59 -14.42 -8.09
N GLN A 37 -10.17 -14.87 -9.18
CA GLN A 37 -9.40 -15.19 -10.38
C GLN A 37 -9.03 -13.89 -11.09
N GLY A 38 -7.72 -13.60 -11.22
CA GLY A 38 -7.22 -12.40 -11.88
C GLY A 38 -6.78 -11.26 -10.95
N LYS A 39 -7.15 -10.03 -11.27
CA LYS A 39 -6.68 -8.79 -10.61
C LYS A 39 -7.00 -8.65 -9.11
N ASP A 40 -7.92 -9.45 -8.57
CA ASP A 40 -8.54 -9.22 -7.26
C ASP A 40 -8.19 -10.19 -6.13
N ARG A 41 -7.05 -10.89 -6.18
CA ARG A 41 -6.55 -11.67 -5.04
C ARG A 41 -6.16 -10.82 -3.82
N ARG A 42 -6.95 -9.79 -3.49
CA ARG A 42 -6.65 -8.81 -2.44
C ARG A 42 -6.81 -9.33 -1.02
N ASN A 43 -7.66 -10.34 -0.81
CA ASN A 43 -8.12 -10.77 0.52
C ASN A 43 -7.42 -12.02 1.06
N SER A 44 -6.41 -12.53 0.36
CA SER A 44 -5.60 -13.65 0.88
C SER A 44 -4.90 -13.23 2.17
N PRO A 45 -4.96 -14.02 3.25
CA PRO A 45 -4.27 -13.70 4.50
C PRO A 45 -2.76 -13.50 4.25
N PRO A 46 -2.11 -12.58 4.98
CA PRO A 46 -0.69 -12.35 4.82
C PRO A 46 0.12 -13.59 5.18
N GLY A 47 1.01 -14.02 4.29
CA GLY A 47 1.94 -15.12 4.55
C GLY A 47 2.98 -14.78 5.63
N GLN A 48 3.62 -15.77 6.21
CA GLN A 48 4.57 -15.62 7.32
C GLN A 48 5.95 -15.03 6.92
N GLY A 49 6.31 -14.99 5.64
CA GLY A 49 7.63 -14.51 5.19
C GLY A 49 7.82 -12.98 5.35
N PRO A 50 9.06 -12.47 5.26
CA PRO A 50 9.38 -11.07 5.53
C PRO A 50 8.94 -10.06 4.46
N ALA A 51 8.47 -10.48 3.29
CA ALA A 51 8.05 -9.57 2.21
C ALA A 51 6.83 -8.72 2.62
N LEU A 52 7.05 -7.46 2.91
CA LEU A 52 6.05 -6.54 3.45
C LEU A 52 4.86 -6.34 2.51
N LEU A 53 5.11 -6.22 1.22
CA LEU A 53 4.10 -5.97 0.19
C LEU A 53 3.55 -7.24 -0.47
N GLN A 54 3.71 -8.41 0.13
CA GLN A 54 3.20 -9.65 -0.43
C GLN A 54 1.70 -9.55 -0.78
N GLY A 55 1.37 -9.78 -2.06
CA GLY A 55 0.01 -9.71 -2.58
C GLY A 55 -0.50 -8.30 -2.90
N LEU A 56 0.28 -7.24 -2.63
CA LEU A 56 -0.05 -5.85 -2.96
C LEU A 56 0.68 -5.33 -4.20
N VAL A 57 1.76 -5.99 -4.62
CA VAL A 57 2.62 -5.52 -5.71
C VAL A 57 2.03 -5.80 -7.07
N VAL A 58 2.04 -4.78 -7.93
CA VAL A 58 1.62 -4.83 -9.34
C VAL A 58 2.83 -4.55 -10.24
N CYS A 59 2.95 -5.30 -11.31
CA CYS A 59 4.00 -5.08 -12.32
C CYS A 59 3.65 -3.87 -13.20
N GLY A 60 4.50 -2.86 -13.23
CA GLY A 60 4.29 -1.67 -14.07
C GLY A 60 4.51 -1.92 -15.57
N VAL A 61 5.01 -3.11 -15.96
CA VAL A 61 5.20 -3.50 -17.37
C VAL A 61 3.93 -4.13 -17.92
N CYS A 62 3.38 -5.16 -17.26
CA CYS A 62 2.21 -5.91 -17.75
C CYS A 62 0.92 -5.66 -16.95
N GLY A 63 0.95 -4.86 -15.90
CA GLY A 63 -0.22 -4.53 -15.05
C GLY A 63 -0.71 -5.67 -14.16
N ARG A 64 -0.02 -6.82 -14.12
CA ARG A 64 -0.43 -7.99 -13.34
C ARG A 64 0.27 -8.05 -11.98
N ARG A 65 -0.30 -8.82 -11.05
CA ARG A 65 0.28 -8.95 -9.71
C ARG A 65 1.58 -9.73 -9.74
N MET A 66 2.54 -9.23 -8.97
CA MET A 66 3.83 -9.88 -8.80
C MET A 66 3.80 -10.90 -7.66
N THR A 67 4.56 -11.96 -7.82
CA THR A 67 4.81 -12.98 -6.80
C THR A 67 6.04 -12.64 -5.97
N VAL A 68 6.15 -13.25 -4.78
CA VAL A 68 7.31 -13.08 -3.91
C VAL A 68 8.20 -14.30 -4.01
N ARG A 69 9.48 -14.06 -4.25
CA ARG A 69 10.52 -15.09 -4.21
C ARG A 69 11.45 -14.82 -3.03
N TYR A 70 11.72 -15.85 -2.24
CA TYR A 70 12.66 -15.79 -1.12
C TYR A 70 13.94 -16.54 -1.49
N HIS A 71 15.09 -15.94 -1.19
CA HIS A 71 16.38 -16.59 -1.31
C HIS A 71 17.27 -16.28 -0.11
N LYS A 72 18.16 -17.21 0.26
CA LYS A 72 19.09 -17.03 1.36
C LYS A 72 20.43 -16.53 0.84
N ARG A 73 20.94 -15.45 1.44
CA ARG A 73 22.29 -14.94 1.20
C ARG A 73 22.92 -14.56 2.54
N HIS A 74 24.10 -15.08 2.84
CA HIS A 74 24.81 -14.83 4.11
C HIS A 74 23.91 -15.00 5.34
N ARG A 75 23.16 -16.11 5.43
CA ARG A 75 22.17 -16.41 6.50
C ARG A 75 20.99 -15.45 6.60
N LYS A 76 20.89 -14.42 5.75
CA LYS A 76 19.73 -13.53 5.68
C LYS A 76 18.76 -13.99 4.58
N LEU A 77 17.49 -13.96 4.90
CA LEU A 77 16.43 -14.20 3.94
C LEU A 77 16.18 -12.90 3.18
N LEU A 78 16.39 -12.91 1.87
CA LEU A 78 16.16 -11.79 0.98
C LEU A 78 14.87 -11.99 0.21
N VAL A 79 14.24 -10.89 -0.15
CA VAL A 79 12.96 -10.82 -0.84
C VAL A 79 13.18 -10.27 -2.23
N ASP A 80 12.62 -10.95 -3.24
CA ASP A 80 12.46 -10.42 -4.58
C ASP A 80 10.99 -10.42 -4.96
N TYR A 81 10.55 -9.34 -5.58
CA TYR A 81 9.25 -9.25 -6.25
C TYR A 81 9.45 -9.64 -7.71
N THR A 82 8.77 -10.69 -8.17
CA THR A 82 8.98 -11.30 -9.48
C THR A 82 7.66 -11.33 -10.25
N CYS A 83 7.67 -10.83 -11.48
CA CYS A 83 6.56 -10.97 -12.41
C CYS A 83 6.83 -12.14 -13.35
N GLN A 84 6.21 -13.31 -13.09
CA GLN A 84 6.41 -14.54 -13.87
C GLN A 84 5.22 -14.87 -14.77
N HIS A 85 4.26 -13.94 -14.92
CA HIS A 85 3.00 -14.24 -15.59
C HIS A 85 3.22 -14.66 -17.06
N GLU A 86 3.95 -13.87 -17.84
CA GLU A 86 4.23 -14.16 -19.24
C GLU A 86 5.07 -15.45 -19.41
N SER A 87 5.94 -15.75 -18.44
CA SER A 87 6.72 -16.98 -18.41
C SER A 87 5.84 -18.21 -18.18
N HIS A 88 4.84 -18.14 -17.31
CA HIS A 88 3.96 -19.27 -17.00
C HIS A 88 2.89 -19.51 -18.05
N GLU A 89 2.33 -18.45 -18.65
CA GLU A 89 1.22 -18.56 -19.59
C GLU A 89 1.70 -18.71 -21.05
N HIS A 90 2.78 -18.04 -21.40
CA HIS A 90 3.24 -17.95 -22.79
C HIS A 90 4.67 -18.45 -23.05
N GLY A 91 5.36 -18.95 -22.02
CA GLY A 91 6.75 -19.42 -22.12
C GLY A 91 7.76 -18.32 -22.48
N GLN A 92 7.37 -17.04 -22.29
CA GLN A 92 8.23 -15.88 -22.53
C GLN A 92 9.12 -15.60 -21.31
N ASP A 93 10.07 -14.67 -21.49
CA ASP A 93 10.92 -14.24 -20.38
C ASP A 93 10.14 -13.55 -19.26
N VAL A 94 10.70 -13.59 -18.04
CA VAL A 94 10.15 -12.92 -16.87
C VAL A 94 10.14 -11.40 -17.13
N CYS A 95 8.99 -10.73 -16.97
CA CYS A 95 8.88 -9.27 -17.21
C CYS A 95 9.91 -8.47 -16.41
N GLN A 96 9.99 -8.73 -15.12
CA GLN A 96 10.97 -8.08 -14.24
C GLN A 96 11.13 -8.83 -12.91
N ILE A 97 12.34 -8.73 -12.34
CA ILE A 97 12.66 -9.17 -10.98
C ILE A 97 13.23 -7.96 -10.26
N ILE A 98 12.64 -7.63 -9.12
CA ILE A 98 12.98 -6.43 -8.35
C ILE A 98 13.35 -6.82 -6.91
N PRO A 99 14.55 -6.49 -6.42
CA PRO A 99 14.94 -6.71 -5.04
C PRO A 99 14.03 -5.93 -4.08
N GLY A 100 13.33 -6.64 -3.18
CA GLY A 100 12.26 -6.08 -2.36
C GLY A 100 12.73 -5.43 -1.07
N SER A 101 13.89 -5.82 -0.50
CA SER A 101 14.30 -5.38 0.84
C SER A 101 14.44 -3.85 0.98
N GLY A 102 14.90 -3.16 -0.08
CA GLY A 102 14.99 -1.69 -0.11
C GLY A 102 13.63 -1.04 -0.20
N ILE A 103 12.73 -1.64 -0.98
CA ILE A 103 11.35 -1.18 -1.18
C ILE A 103 10.57 -1.31 0.11
N ASP A 104 10.62 -2.48 0.74
CA ASP A 104 9.90 -2.75 1.99
C ASP A 104 10.31 -1.79 3.10
N ARG A 105 11.62 -1.46 3.19
CA ARG A 105 12.14 -0.46 4.13
C ARG A 105 11.59 0.93 3.83
N ALA A 106 11.72 1.39 2.59
CA ALA A 106 11.29 2.74 2.20
C ALA A 106 9.77 2.94 2.39
N ILE A 107 8.98 1.90 2.13
CA ILE A 107 7.53 1.95 2.40
C ILE A 107 7.24 1.95 3.90
N GLY A 108 7.97 1.15 4.69
CA GLY A 108 7.83 1.18 6.14
C GLY A 108 8.12 2.58 6.71
N GLU A 109 9.21 3.22 6.29
CA GLU A 109 9.58 4.58 6.67
C GLU A 109 8.52 5.60 6.25
N LEU A 110 8.02 5.52 5.01
CA LEU A 110 6.94 6.38 4.52
C LEU A 110 5.66 6.25 5.36
N LEU A 111 5.26 5.03 5.69
CA LEU A 111 4.06 4.80 6.51
C LEU A 111 4.20 5.38 7.91
N LEU A 112 5.37 5.22 8.52
CA LEU A 112 5.66 5.82 9.83
C LEU A 112 5.64 7.35 9.78
N GLU A 113 6.16 7.96 8.71
CA GLU A 113 6.12 9.41 8.49
C GLU A 113 4.67 9.90 8.31
N MET A 114 3.87 9.21 7.51
CA MET A 114 2.47 9.58 7.24
C MET A 114 1.56 9.46 8.46
N VAL A 115 1.82 8.52 9.36
CA VAL A 115 1.00 8.24 10.54
C VAL A 115 1.53 8.98 11.78
N GLN A 116 2.39 9.97 11.63
CA GLN A 116 2.81 10.80 12.76
C GLN A 116 1.64 11.61 13.33
N PRO A 117 1.58 11.80 14.67
CA PRO A 117 0.51 12.56 15.32
C PRO A 117 0.31 13.95 14.73
N VAL A 118 1.40 14.67 14.44
CA VAL A 118 1.36 16.01 13.83
C VAL A 118 0.70 16.01 12.45
N THR A 119 1.00 15.00 11.62
CA THR A 119 0.38 14.86 10.30
C THR A 119 -1.12 14.57 10.40
N LEU A 120 -1.50 13.76 11.39
CA LEU A 120 -2.90 13.44 11.64
C LEU A 120 -3.67 14.62 12.23
N GLU A 121 -3.07 15.39 13.13
CA GLU A 121 -3.67 16.62 13.66
C GLU A 121 -3.95 17.63 12.55
N LEU A 122 -3.00 17.83 11.63
CA LEU A 122 -3.22 18.66 10.45
C LEU A 122 -4.34 18.13 9.56
N ALA A 123 -4.39 16.82 9.31
CA ALA A 123 -5.46 16.19 8.54
C ALA A 123 -6.83 16.37 9.20
N PHE A 124 -6.91 16.23 10.54
CA PHE A 124 -8.14 16.49 11.29
C PHE A 124 -8.54 17.96 11.28
N ALA A 125 -7.59 18.90 11.32
CA ALA A 125 -7.89 20.33 11.19
C ALA A 125 -8.50 20.66 9.81
N VAL A 126 -7.91 20.11 8.74
CA VAL A 126 -8.47 20.26 7.38
C VAL A 126 -9.87 19.62 7.29
N GLN A 127 -10.06 18.44 7.88
CA GLN A 127 -11.37 17.78 7.90
C GLN A 127 -12.41 18.60 8.67
N ALA A 128 -12.06 19.20 9.80
CA ALA A 128 -12.94 20.06 10.58
C ALA A 128 -13.36 21.30 9.75
N GLU A 129 -12.44 21.90 9.03
CA GLU A 129 -12.74 23.03 8.13
C GLU A 129 -13.69 22.61 7.00
N LEU A 130 -13.45 21.45 6.37
CA LEU A 130 -14.35 20.91 5.35
C LEU A 130 -15.74 20.61 5.91
N GLN A 131 -15.80 20.07 7.14
CA GLN A 131 -17.05 19.79 7.82
C GLN A 131 -17.86 21.09 8.09
N ALA A 132 -17.20 22.15 8.56
CA ALA A 132 -17.84 23.43 8.77
C ALA A 132 -18.45 23.99 7.49
N ARG A 133 -17.72 23.90 6.36
CA ARG A 133 -18.23 24.33 5.04
C ARG A 133 -19.42 23.48 4.57
N LEU A 134 -19.39 22.19 4.81
CA LEU A 134 -20.53 21.29 4.49
C LEU A 134 -21.76 21.64 5.33
N GLU A 135 -21.60 22.02 6.60
CA GLU A 135 -22.68 22.47 7.45
C GLU A 135 -23.31 23.78 6.97
N GLU A 136 -22.49 24.75 6.50
CA GLU A 136 -23.01 25.98 5.89
C GLU A 136 -23.85 25.68 4.63
N VAL A 137 -23.34 24.80 3.76
CA VAL A 137 -24.06 24.37 2.55
C VAL A 137 -25.35 23.62 2.91
N ASP A 138 -25.35 22.77 3.95
CA ASP A 138 -26.53 22.07 4.43
C ASP A 138 -27.60 23.06 4.94
N GLN A 139 -27.20 24.12 5.66
CA GLN A 139 -28.12 25.17 6.08
C GLN A 139 -28.79 25.87 4.89
N LEU A 140 -28.03 26.21 3.84
CA LEU A 140 -28.59 26.81 2.64
C LEU A 140 -29.59 25.88 1.93
N ARG A 141 -29.29 24.60 1.84
CA ARG A 141 -30.20 23.60 1.26
C ARG A 141 -31.49 23.45 2.09
N ARG A 142 -31.40 23.42 3.41
CA ARG A 142 -32.59 23.42 4.30
C ARG A 142 -33.45 24.65 4.07
N GLN A 143 -32.85 25.83 3.95
CA GLN A 143 -33.57 27.04 3.65
C GLN A 143 -34.30 26.97 2.29
N GLN A 144 -33.72 26.32 1.27
CA GLN A 144 -34.39 26.09 0.00
C GLN A 144 -35.64 25.22 0.14
N VAL A 145 -35.54 24.12 0.90
CA VAL A 145 -36.68 23.24 1.18
C VAL A 145 -37.79 24.00 1.93
N GLU A 146 -37.41 24.76 2.98
CA GLU A 146 -38.38 25.58 3.74
C GLU A 146 -39.03 26.65 2.87
N ARG A 147 -38.29 27.26 1.94
CA ARG A 147 -38.85 28.21 0.98
C ARG A 147 -39.86 27.54 0.05
N ALA A 148 -39.53 26.38 -0.52
CA ALA A 148 -40.44 25.62 -1.38
C ALA A 148 -41.69 25.19 -0.61
N ARG A 149 -41.56 24.82 0.66
CA ARG A 149 -42.69 24.50 1.54
C ARG A 149 -43.60 25.71 1.76
N TYR A 150 -43.00 26.85 2.10
CA TYR A 150 -43.77 28.08 2.28
C TYR A 150 -44.53 28.47 1.00
N GLU A 151 -43.93 28.39 -0.19
CA GLU A 151 -44.57 28.64 -1.45
C GLU A 151 -45.76 27.71 -1.72
N ALA A 152 -45.60 26.39 -1.41
CA ALA A 152 -46.68 25.45 -1.52
C ALA A 152 -47.86 25.73 -0.54
N ASP A 153 -47.53 26.14 0.69
CA ASP A 153 -48.54 26.49 1.69
C ASP A 153 -49.30 27.79 1.28
N VAL A 154 -48.62 28.78 0.70
CA VAL A 154 -49.26 30.01 0.17
C VAL A 154 -50.17 29.68 -1.01
N ALA A 155 -49.70 28.83 -1.96
CA ALA A 155 -50.52 28.40 -3.08
C ALA A 155 -51.75 27.63 -2.66
N ARG A 156 -51.62 26.73 -1.64
CA ARG A 156 -52.73 26.03 -1.00
C ARG A 156 -53.72 27.01 -0.40
N SER A 157 -53.26 28.00 0.39
CA SER A 157 -54.16 29.01 1.00
C SER A 157 -54.94 29.79 -0.04
N ARG A 158 -54.35 30.19 -1.15
CA ARG A 158 -54.99 30.87 -2.28
C ARG A 158 -56.09 30.00 -2.91
N PHE A 159 -55.79 28.74 -3.17
CA PHE A 159 -56.75 27.77 -3.72
C PHE A 159 -57.95 27.59 -2.77
N MET A 160 -57.72 27.41 -1.46
CA MET A 160 -58.77 27.23 -0.46
C MET A 160 -59.67 28.44 -0.24
N GLN A 161 -59.21 29.64 -0.64
CA GLN A 161 -59.97 30.88 -0.54
C GLN A 161 -60.70 31.23 -1.85
N ALA A 162 -60.49 30.48 -2.91
CA ALA A 162 -61.13 30.69 -4.21
C ALA A 162 -62.61 30.30 -4.17
N ASP A 163 -63.48 31.03 -4.86
CA ASP A 163 -64.86 30.67 -5.02
C ASP A 163 -65.00 29.45 -5.99
N PRO A 164 -65.54 28.33 -5.52
CA PRO A 164 -65.69 27.09 -6.33
C PRO A 164 -66.56 27.30 -7.61
N SER A 165 -67.40 28.33 -7.64
CA SER A 165 -68.25 28.64 -8.79
C SER A 165 -67.44 29.21 -9.95
N ASN A 166 -66.29 29.83 -9.70
CA ASN A 166 -65.37 30.36 -10.71
C ASN A 166 -64.34 29.30 -11.19
N ARG A 167 -64.76 28.39 -12.03
CA ARG A 167 -63.95 27.24 -12.50
C ARG A 167 -62.61 27.64 -13.08
N LEU A 168 -62.56 28.69 -13.91
CA LEU A 168 -61.28 29.10 -14.53
C LEU A 168 -60.22 29.54 -13.54
N VAL A 169 -60.63 30.25 -12.46
CA VAL A 169 -59.72 30.67 -11.39
C VAL A 169 -59.33 29.47 -10.53
N ALA A 170 -60.28 28.60 -10.21
CA ALA A 170 -60.02 27.40 -9.42
C ALA A 170 -59.03 26.47 -10.10
N ASP A 171 -59.21 26.18 -11.40
CA ASP A 171 -58.30 25.35 -12.19
C ASP A 171 -56.88 25.92 -12.26
N ALA A 172 -56.75 27.25 -12.44
CA ALA A 172 -55.46 27.93 -12.48
C ALA A 172 -54.72 27.90 -11.13
N LEU A 173 -55.46 28.06 -10.00
CA LEU A 173 -54.88 27.99 -8.66
C LEU A 173 -54.51 26.57 -8.23
N GLU A 174 -55.31 25.56 -8.68
CA GLU A 174 -55.00 24.15 -8.49
C GLU A 174 -53.73 23.76 -9.24
N ALA A 175 -53.56 24.20 -10.47
CA ALA A 175 -52.35 23.96 -11.24
C ALA A 175 -51.12 24.59 -10.60
N ASP A 176 -51.19 25.86 -10.12
CA ASP A 176 -50.11 26.51 -9.39
C ASP A 176 -49.75 25.75 -8.11
N TRP A 177 -50.75 25.33 -7.33
CA TRP A 177 -50.49 24.55 -6.13
C TRP A 177 -49.84 23.22 -6.43
N ASN A 178 -50.29 22.49 -7.43
CA ASN A 178 -49.69 21.23 -7.87
C ASN A 178 -48.23 21.40 -8.33
N ASP A 179 -47.92 22.46 -9.04
CA ASP A 179 -46.55 22.76 -9.44
C ASP A 179 -45.64 23.09 -8.26
N LYS A 180 -46.16 23.84 -7.26
CA LYS A 180 -45.41 24.08 -6.01
C LYS A 180 -45.19 22.84 -5.16
N LEU A 181 -46.16 21.92 -5.14
CA LEU A 181 -46.00 20.62 -4.48
C LEU A 181 -44.92 19.75 -5.14
N ARG A 182 -44.86 19.73 -6.48
CA ARG A 182 -43.79 19.04 -7.24
C ARG A 182 -42.43 19.65 -6.90
N ALA A 183 -42.30 20.96 -6.95
CA ALA A 183 -41.08 21.66 -6.60
C ALA A 183 -40.60 21.38 -5.17
N LEU A 184 -41.52 21.28 -4.20
CA LEU A 184 -41.22 20.89 -2.83
C LEU A 184 -40.69 19.45 -2.76
N THR A 185 -41.35 18.50 -3.45
CA THR A 185 -40.95 17.11 -3.49
C THR A 185 -39.54 16.96 -4.08
N GLU A 186 -39.27 17.62 -5.22
CA GLU A 186 -37.96 17.64 -5.84
C GLU A 186 -36.88 18.23 -4.92
N ALA A 187 -37.15 19.33 -4.24
CA ALA A 187 -36.21 19.95 -3.29
C ALA A 187 -35.90 19.01 -2.11
N GLN A 188 -36.89 18.29 -1.59
CA GLN A 188 -36.72 17.31 -0.51
C GLN A 188 -35.88 16.12 -0.96
N GLU A 189 -36.17 15.56 -2.13
CA GLU A 189 -35.42 14.42 -2.67
C GLU A 189 -33.94 14.79 -2.93
N GLN A 190 -33.70 15.97 -3.52
CA GLN A 190 -32.35 16.46 -3.73
C GLN A 190 -31.59 16.66 -2.41
N TYR A 191 -32.26 17.21 -1.40
CA TYR A 191 -31.67 17.39 -0.07
C TYR A 191 -31.26 16.07 0.56
N GLU A 192 -32.15 15.05 0.58
CA GLU A 192 -31.85 13.75 1.16
C GLU A 192 -30.75 13.01 0.41
N GLN A 193 -30.76 13.05 -0.93
CA GLN A 193 -29.69 12.44 -1.74
C GLN A 193 -28.32 13.05 -1.42
N GLN A 194 -28.26 14.37 -1.27
CA GLN A 194 -27.00 15.06 -1.01
C GLN A 194 -26.52 14.84 0.43
N LYS A 195 -27.42 14.86 1.39
CA LYS A 195 -27.15 14.57 2.79
C LYS A 195 -26.55 13.16 3.00
N GLN A 196 -26.99 12.16 2.22
CA GLN A 196 -26.41 10.82 2.24
C GLN A 196 -24.97 10.79 1.70
N LYS A 197 -24.67 11.61 0.67
CA LYS A 197 -23.32 11.71 0.08
C LYS A 197 -22.33 12.41 1.02
N ASP A 198 -22.80 13.43 1.75
CA ASP A 198 -21.96 14.27 2.60
C ASP A 198 -21.70 13.65 4.00
N ARG A 199 -22.25 12.46 4.29
CA ARG A 199 -22.21 11.80 5.60
C ARG A 199 -20.86 11.11 5.88
N VAL A 200 -19.81 11.88 6.13
CA VAL A 200 -18.53 11.39 6.68
C VAL A 200 -18.18 12.16 7.93
N VAL A 201 -18.69 11.71 9.07
CA VAL A 201 -18.38 12.33 10.39
C VAL A 201 -17.52 11.38 11.20
N LEU A 202 -16.29 11.80 11.48
CA LEU A 202 -15.45 11.18 12.51
C LEU A 202 -15.83 11.78 13.86
N ASP A 203 -16.31 10.95 14.79
CA ASP A 203 -16.59 11.38 16.15
C ASP A 203 -15.28 11.62 16.95
N ASP A 204 -15.34 12.44 17.99
CA ASP A 204 -14.17 12.77 18.81
C ASP A 204 -13.54 11.56 19.49
N GLN A 205 -14.32 10.53 19.82
CA GLN A 205 -13.78 9.29 20.38
C GLN A 205 -12.93 8.52 19.37
N THR A 206 -13.40 8.46 18.12
CA THR A 206 -12.64 7.82 17.03
C THR A 206 -11.38 8.60 16.73
N ARG A 207 -11.44 9.94 16.74
CA ARG A 207 -10.27 10.82 16.58
C ARG A 207 -9.21 10.55 17.67
N GLN A 208 -9.61 10.51 18.93
CA GLN A 208 -8.69 10.22 20.05
C GLN A 208 -8.07 8.83 19.94
N LYS A 209 -8.84 7.80 19.56
CA LYS A 209 -8.33 6.45 19.33
C LYS A 209 -7.31 6.40 18.20
N VAL A 210 -7.56 7.11 17.10
CA VAL A 210 -6.63 7.19 15.97
C VAL A 210 -5.32 7.88 16.37
N LEU A 211 -5.38 8.97 17.13
CA LEU A 211 -4.18 9.66 17.64
C LEU A 211 -3.37 8.78 18.61
N ALA A 212 -4.03 8.07 19.52
CA ALA A 212 -3.37 7.14 20.43
C ALA A 212 -2.67 6.00 19.65
N LEU A 213 -3.32 5.41 18.65
CA LEU A 213 -2.73 4.39 17.79
C LEU A 213 -1.54 4.93 16.99
N ALA A 214 -1.59 6.18 16.56
CA ALA A 214 -0.51 6.81 15.82
C ALA A 214 0.74 7.04 16.68
N GLN A 215 0.56 7.34 17.97
CA GLN A 215 1.68 7.47 18.92
C GLN A 215 2.37 6.12 19.16
N ASP A 216 1.60 5.04 19.20
CA ASP A 216 2.13 3.69 19.46
C ASP A 216 2.68 3.00 18.21
N LEU A 217 2.26 3.41 17.00
CA LEU A 217 2.62 2.74 15.75
C LEU A 217 4.15 2.64 15.53
N PRO A 218 4.98 3.70 15.71
CA PRO A 218 6.42 3.59 15.54
C PRO A 218 7.05 2.60 16.51
N ARG A 219 6.57 2.57 17.75
CA ARG A 219 7.02 1.63 18.78
C ARG A 219 6.67 0.19 18.38
N LEU A 220 5.43 -0.07 18.00
CA LEU A 220 4.96 -1.38 17.56
C LEU A 220 5.69 -1.84 16.29
N TRP A 221 5.95 -0.92 15.36
CA TRP A 221 6.64 -1.24 14.10
C TRP A 221 8.06 -1.75 14.32
N HIS A 222 8.80 -1.14 15.25
CA HIS A 222 10.19 -1.50 15.55
C HIS A 222 10.33 -2.56 16.62
N ASP A 223 9.24 -2.94 17.30
CA ASP A 223 9.28 -3.95 18.36
C ASP A 223 9.68 -5.32 17.77
N PRO A 224 10.71 -5.97 18.33
CA PRO A 224 11.14 -7.32 17.92
C PRO A 224 10.05 -8.39 18.09
N SER A 225 9.09 -8.17 19.01
CA SER A 225 7.97 -9.10 19.24
C SER A 225 6.89 -9.00 18.15
N THR A 226 6.84 -7.89 17.40
CA THR A 226 5.88 -7.72 16.30
C THR A 226 6.26 -8.61 15.12
N SER A 227 5.37 -9.55 14.78
CA SER A 227 5.60 -10.48 13.68
C SER A 227 5.57 -9.78 12.31
N ASP A 228 6.27 -10.36 11.32
CA ASP A 228 6.18 -9.89 9.93
C ASP A 228 4.75 -9.93 9.40
N GLN A 229 3.94 -10.86 9.90
CA GLN A 229 2.53 -10.98 9.54
C GLN A 229 1.71 -9.77 10.05
N ASP A 230 1.99 -9.29 11.25
CA ASP A 230 1.30 -8.14 11.81
C ASP A 230 1.72 -6.84 11.12
N ARG A 231 3.01 -6.68 10.80
CA ARG A 231 3.48 -5.56 9.95
C ARG A 231 2.78 -5.53 8.60
N LYS A 232 2.60 -6.69 7.96
CA LYS A 232 1.83 -6.79 6.70
C LYS A 232 0.35 -6.42 6.88
N ARG A 233 -0.26 -6.80 8.00
CA ARG A 233 -1.64 -6.39 8.31
C ARG A 233 -1.75 -4.88 8.44
N MET A 234 -0.80 -4.23 9.14
CA MET A 234 -0.74 -2.76 9.24
C MET A 234 -0.63 -2.10 7.87
N VAL A 235 0.28 -2.59 7.01
CA VAL A 235 0.41 -2.08 5.64
C VAL A 235 -0.88 -2.22 4.84
N ARG A 236 -1.55 -3.37 4.93
CA ARG A 236 -2.80 -3.64 4.21
C ARG A 236 -3.99 -2.79 4.69
N LEU A 237 -3.92 -2.21 5.88
CA LEU A 237 -4.92 -1.24 6.34
C LEU A 237 -4.81 0.09 5.59
N LEU A 238 -3.60 0.49 5.19
CA LEU A 238 -3.31 1.79 4.59
C LEU A 238 -3.11 1.73 3.07
N VAL A 239 -2.41 0.70 2.58
CA VAL A 239 -2.02 0.56 1.18
C VAL A 239 -3.03 -0.31 0.42
N GLU A 240 -3.49 0.17 -0.72
CA GLU A 240 -4.32 -0.58 -1.66
C GLU A 240 -3.46 -1.47 -2.56
N ASP A 241 -2.49 -0.87 -3.24
CA ASP A 241 -1.48 -1.55 -4.05
C ASP A 241 -0.23 -0.69 -4.24
N ALA A 242 0.84 -1.33 -4.75
CA ALA A 242 2.09 -0.68 -5.10
C ALA A 242 2.54 -1.17 -6.48
N THR A 243 2.61 -0.27 -7.45
CA THR A 243 3.11 -0.58 -8.80
C THR A 243 4.61 -0.38 -8.84
N LEU A 244 5.35 -1.42 -9.27
CA LEU A 244 6.79 -1.41 -9.37
C LEU A 244 7.24 -1.38 -10.82
N ILE A 245 8.19 -0.49 -11.13
CA ILE A 245 8.87 -0.39 -12.42
C ILE A 245 10.37 -0.36 -12.17
N ARG A 246 11.10 -1.23 -12.85
CA ARG A 246 12.56 -1.27 -12.80
C ARG A 246 13.14 -0.79 -14.13
N ALA A 247 13.89 0.31 -14.08
CA ALA A 247 14.72 0.83 -15.15
C ALA A 247 16.13 1.08 -14.58
N ASP A 248 16.73 2.23 -14.83
CA ASP A 248 17.98 2.68 -14.18
C ASP A 248 17.80 2.88 -12.67
N GLN A 249 16.57 3.16 -12.28
CA GLN A 249 16.11 3.25 -10.90
C GLN A 249 14.83 2.41 -10.71
N ILE A 250 14.49 2.12 -9.46
CA ILE A 250 13.23 1.45 -9.13
C ILE A 250 12.23 2.53 -8.78
N THR A 251 11.18 2.64 -9.59
CA THR A 251 10.03 3.51 -9.31
C THR A 251 8.96 2.69 -8.60
N VAL A 252 8.50 3.18 -7.46
CA VAL A 252 7.44 2.58 -6.63
C VAL A 252 6.29 3.56 -6.55
N GLN A 253 5.20 3.27 -7.22
CA GLN A 253 3.96 4.06 -7.17
C GLN A 253 3.01 3.40 -6.18
N ILE A 254 2.76 4.05 -5.06
CA ILE A 254 1.94 3.55 -3.97
C ILE A 254 0.58 4.21 -4.05
N ARG A 255 -0.48 3.42 -4.02
CA ARG A 255 -1.86 3.87 -3.93
C ARG A 255 -2.40 3.51 -2.55
N PHE A 256 -2.86 4.51 -1.82
CA PHE A 256 -3.47 4.34 -0.50
C PHE A 256 -4.98 4.12 -0.60
N LYS A 257 -5.57 3.48 0.40
CA LYS A 257 -7.01 3.22 0.44
C LYS A 257 -7.88 4.47 0.48
N GLY A 258 -7.38 5.62 0.73
CA GLY A 258 -8.10 6.90 0.60
C GLY A 258 -8.00 7.53 -0.78
N GLY A 259 -7.45 6.83 -1.79
CA GLY A 259 -7.25 7.35 -3.15
C GLY A 259 -5.99 8.21 -3.32
N ALA A 260 -5.31 8.59 -2.25
CA ALA A 260 -4.04 9.30 -2.33
C ALA A 260 -2.95 8.42 -2.96
N THR A 261 -2.04 9.03 -3.69
CA THR A 261 -0.91 8.35 -4.33
C THR A 261 0.41 8.98 -3.93
N ARG A 262 1.45 8.16 -3.84
CA ARG A 262 2.84 8.60 -3.64
C ARG A 262 3.78 7.82 -4.54
N THR A 263 4.79 8.50 -5.06
CA THR A 263 5.84 7.89 -5.88
C THR A 263 7.16 8.00 -5.15
N LEU A 264 7.84 6.85 -4.98
CA LEU A 264 9.20 6.77 -4.47
C LEU A 264 10.13 6.34 -5.58
N THR A 265 11.33 6.89 -5.60
CA THR A 265 12.40 6.50 -6.52
C THR A 265 13.57 5.97 -5.72
N LEU A 266 13.96 4.73 -5.97
CA LEU A 266 14.99 4.02 -5.23
C LEU A 266 16.11 3.58 -6.18
N PRO A 267 17.38 3.61 -5.74
CA PRO A 267 18.48 3.09 -6.54
C PRO A 267 18.34 1.57 -6.72
N VAL A 268 18.69 1.07 -7.90
CA VAL A 268 18.78 -0.38 -8.10
C VAL A 268 19.96 -0.90 -7.28
N PRO A 269 19.76 -1.86 -6.36
CA PRO A 269 20.86 -2.44 -5.61
C PRO A 269 21.90 -3.05 -6.56
N LEU A 270 23.15 -2.88 -6.23
CA LEU A 270 24.22 -3.50 -6.99
C LEU A 270 24.06 -5.02 -6.99
N SER A 271 24.25 -5.65 -8.14
CA SER A 271 24.28 -7.11 -8.21
C SER A 271 25.38 -7.65 -7.28
N ALA A 272 25.17 -8.86 -6.75
CA ALA A 272 26.15 -9.51 -5.87
C ALA A 272 27.56 -9.58 -6.48
N TRP A 273 27.63 -9.65 -7.81
CA TRP A 273 28.88 -9.64 -8.54
C TRP A 273 29.53 -8.25 -8.50
N LYS A 274 28.77 -7.18 -8.81
CA LYS A 274 29.26 -5.78 -8.75
C LYS A 274 29.69 -5.37 -7.36
N GLU A 275 28.97 -5.81 -6.30
CA GLU A 275 29.38 -5.56 -4.90
C GLU A 275 30.70 -6.24 -4.53
N ARG A 276 31.03 -7.38 -5.16
CA ARG A 276 32.27 -8.13 -4.93
C ARG A 276 33.41 -7.73 -5.86
N THR A 277 33.11 -6.92 -6.87
CA THR A 277 34.15 -6.42 -7.77
C THR A 277 34.96 -5.35 -7.06
N THR A 278 36.28 -5.48 -7.12
CA THR A 278 37.19 -4.47 -6.57
C THR A 278 37.04 -3.18 -7.38
N SER A 279 37.09 -2.03 -6.70
CA SER A 279 36.93 -0.73 -7.34
C SER A 279 37.90 -0.57 -8.52
N PRO A 280 37.46 0.01 -9.66
CA PRO A 280 38.32 0.27 -10.80
C PRO A 280 39.58 1.10 -10.48
N ASP A 281 39.47 2.01 -9.46
CA ASP A 281 40.58 2.82 -9.02
C ASP A 281 41.67 2.00 -8.34
N VAL A 282 41.23 1.04 -7.50
CA VAL A 282 42.17 0.12 -6.84
C VAL A 282 42.84 -0.79 -7.87
N ILE A 283 42.11 -1.20 -8.92
CA ILE A 283 42.66 -2.03 -9.98
C ILE A 283 43.70 -1.25 -10.78
N ARG A 284 43.45 0.00 -11.11
CA ARG A 284 44.45 0.87 -11.80
C ARG A 284 45.70 1.04 -10.93
N GLN A 285 45.59 1.16 -9.62
CA GLN A 285 46.72 1.20 -8.72
C GLN A 285 47.48 -0.12 -8.68
N ILE A 286 46.78 -1.25 -8.74
CA ILE A 286 47.42 -2.57 -8.85
C ILE A 286 48.19 -2.66 -10.16
N ASP A 287 47.59 -2.26 -11.28
CA ASP A 287 48.24 -2.30 -12.58
C ASP A 287 49.53 -1.47 -12.64
N GLN A 288 49.54 -0.28 -12.02
CA GLN A 288 50.71 0.59 -11.94
C GLN A 288 51.84 0.00 -11.09
N LEU A 289 51.50 -0.71 -10.00
CA LEU A 289 52.47 -1.27 -9.08
C LEU A 289 53.02 -2.62 -9.54
N LEU A 290 52.29 -3.35 -10.37
CA LEU A 290 52.70 -4.68 -10.86
C LEU A 290 53.98 -4.64 -11.73
N ASP A 291 54.30 -3.50 -12.31
CA ASP A 291 55.51 -3.33 -13.13
C ASP A 291 56.78 -3.11 -12.26
N THR A 292 56.62 -2.71 -10.99
CA THR A 292 57.72 -2.32 -10.12
C THR A 292 57.86 -3.17 -8.86
N ASP A 293 56.79 -3.81 -8.41
CA ASP A 293 56.70 -4.49 -7.12
C ASP A 293 56.16 -5.92 -7.20
N THR A 294 56.47 -6.71 -6.18
CA THR A 294 55.94 -8.06 -6.03
C THR A 294 54.53 -8.02 -5.42
N ASP A 295 53.70 -9.10 -5.61
CA ASP A 295 52.38 -9.22 -5.02
C ASP A 295 52.35 -8.97 -3.54
N ALA A 296 53.39 -9.32 -2.78
CA ALA A 296 53.53 -9.05 -1.36
C ALA A 296 53.74 -7.56 -1.06
N GLY A 297 54.55 -6.87 -1.83
CA GLY A 297 54.79 -5.42 -1.71
C GLY A 297 53.51 -4.64 -2.06
N ILE A 298 52.87 -4.98 -3.16
CA ILE A 298 51.62 -4.35 -3.59
C ILE A 298 50.51 -4.55 -2.53
N ALA A 299 50.38 -5.76 -1.99
CA ALA A 299 49.38 -6.04 -0.93
C ALA A 299 49.63 -5.23 0.31
N ALA A 300 50.91 -5.07 0.75
CA ALA A 300 51.28 -4.26 1.89
C ALA A 300 50.97 -2.77 1.65
N GLU A 301 51.34 -2.24 0.47
CA GLU A 301 51.09 -0.85 0.10
C GLU A 301 49.58 -0.51 0.00
N LEU A 302 48.79 -1.35 -0.68
CA LEU A 302 47.34 -1.15 -0.75
C LEU A 302 46.68 -1.20 0.65
N ASN A 303 47.12 -2.13 1.49
CA ASN A 303 46.62 -2.24 2.87
C ASN A 303 47.01 -1.02 3.71
N ARG A 304 48.23 -0.46 3.52
CA ARG A 304 48.71 0.76 4.18
C ARG A 304 47.90 1.99 3.78
N ARG A 305 47.51 2.08 2.50
CA ARG A 305 46.58 3.11 1.96
C ARG A 305 45.13 2.91 2.40
N GLY A 306 44.82 1.88 3.16
CA GLY A 306 43.45 1.57 3.59
C GLY A 306 42.54 0.97 2.51
N CYS A 307 43.09 0.65 1.34
CA CYS A 307 42.33 0.01 0.26
C CYS A 307 41.83 -1.38 0.69
N ARG A 308 40.69 -1.78 0.14
CA ARG A 308 40.09 -3.09 0.38
C ARG A 308 39.66 -3.70 -0.95
N SER A 309 39.68 -5.02 -1.01
CA SER A 309 39.11 -5.75 -2.15
C SER A 309 37.58 -5.55 -2.21
N GLY A 310 36.96 -5.87 -3.33
CA GLY A 310 35.50 -5.85 -3.45
C GLY A 310 34.75 -6.69 -2.44
N MET A 311 35.41 -7.67 -1.81
CA MET A 311 34.88 -8.42 -0.68
C MET A 311 35.13 -7.73 0.69
N LYS A 312 35.66 -6.51 0.69
CA LYS A 312 36.05 -5.73 1.89
C LYS A 312 37.14 -6.39 2.73
N LEU A 313 37.90 -7.32 2.16
CA LEU A 313 39.01 -8.00 2.80
C LEU A 313 40.34 -7.29 2.50
N LYS A 314 41.34 -7.51 3.37
CA LYS A 314 42.73 -7.07 3.14
C LYS A 314 43.31 -7.86 1.97
N PHE A 315 44.22 -7.21 1.22
CA PHE A 315 45.00 -7.87 0.19
C PHE A 315 46.03 -8.81 0.80
N THR A 316 46.29 -9.90 0.14
CA THR A 316 47.27 -10.92 0.59
C THR A 316 48.21 -11.25 -0.58
N LYS A 317 49.41 -11.74 -0.28
CA LYS A 317 50.37 -12.17 -1.31
C LYS A 317 49.86 -13.38 -2.10
N ASP A 318 49.03 -14.22 -1.49
CA ASP A 318 48.55 -15.47 -2.05
C ASP A 318 47.02 -15.54 -2.03
N GLY A 319 46.47 -16.46 -2.83
CA GLY A 319 45.04 -16.76 -2.82
C GLY A 319 44.19 -15.85 -3.70
N ARG A 320 42.88 -15.78 -3.37
CA ARG A 320 41.89 -15.01 -4.17
C ARG A 320 42.01 -13.49 -4.05
N GLN A 321 42.75 -13.01 -3.03
CA GLN A 321 42.99 -11.59 -2.76
C GLN A 321 44.36 -11.13 -3.22
N SER A 322 45.09 -11.94 -3.98
CA SER A 322 46.35 -11.58 -4.58
C SER A 322 46.12 -10.54 -5.69
N PRO A 323 46.91 -9.45 -5.75
CA PRO A 323 46.79 -8.40 -6.77
C PRO A 323 46.80 -8.94 -8.20
N SER A 324 47.73 -9.83 -8.52
CA SER A 324 47.85 -10.44 -9.86
C SER A 324 46.62 -11.26 -10.29
N LYS A 325 46.01 -12.02 -9.38
CA LYS A 325 44.78 -12.77 -9.65
C LYS A 325 43.55 -11.91 -9.80
N LEU A 326 43.46 -10.81 -9.09
CA LEU A 326 42.37 -9.85 -9.23
C LEU A 326 42.36 -9.20 -10.59
N ARG A 327 43.55 -8.91 -11.16
CA ARG A 327 43.70 -8.42 -12.53
C ARG A 327 43.23 -9.45 -13.55
N THR A 328 43.69 -10.69 -13.46
CA THR A 328 43.38 -11.76 -14.42
C THR A 328 41.87 -12.10 -14.45
N GLY A 329 41.21 -12.12 -13.32
CA GLY A 329 39.76 -12.37 -13.22
C GLY A 329 38.89 -11.33 -13.92
N LEU A 330 39.36 -10.08 -14.03
CA LEU A 330 38.64 -9.02 -14.74
C LEU A 330 38.83 -9.03 -16.25
N LEU A 331 39.98 -9.49 -16.71
CA LEU A 331 40.22 -9.67 -18.16
C LEU A 331 39.34 -10.77 -18.74
N GLN A 332 39.05 -11.83 -17.97
CA GLN A 332 38.15 -12.90 -18.42
C GLN A 332 36.66 -12.48 -18.41
N SER A 333 36.24 -11.54 -17.54
CA SER A 333 34.85 -11.06 -17.49
C SER A 333 34.51 -10.00 -18.57
N ARG A 334 35.48 -9.48 -19.31
CA ARG A 334 35.25 -8.56 -20.45
C ARG A 334 34.97 -9.28 -21.76
N PHE A 335 35.14 -10.59 -21.80
CA PHE A 335 34.98 -11.42 -23.01
C PHE A 335 33.87 -12.48 -22.85
N SER A 336 33.06 -12.43 -21.78
CA SER A 336 31.81 -13.18 -21.56
C SER A 336 30.64 -12.23 -21.45
#